data_93689f4cf49682611a63ec64d0d63e70
#
_entry.id   93689f4cf49682611a63ec64d0d63e70
#
_cell.length_a   1.000
_cell.length_b   1.000
_cell.length_c   1.000
_cell.angle_alpha   90.00
_cell.angle_beta   90.00
_cell.angle_gamma   90.00
#
_symmetry.space_group_name_H-M   'P 1'
#
loop_
_entity.id
_entity.type
_entity.pdbx_description
1 polymer ?
#
loop_
_entity_poly.entity_id
_entity_poly.type
_entity_poly.pdbx_seq_one_letter_code
_entity_poly.pdbx_strand_id
1 'polypeptide(L)'
;MSRPMINASVKEAVQQGNLSRMKIYLVNIIKFDPCFRTTEFWDSVKYVKNQGINIDEKYQKCIDEFELPPEQWNENYFMRLVEWLRSNFSPETRIAYIEKVGKAIYEPIISKYENETIDKNNLTERREVSRTKKVSSQRRKGLLLLLAGVAVLAIIVLNQIMAK
;
A
#
# COMPACT_ATOMS: atom_id res chain seq x y z
N MET A 1 -8.88 -20.21 5.93
CA MET A 1 -7.59 -19.63 5.46
C MET A 1 -7.90 -18.60 4.38
N SER A 2 -7.43 -17.37 4.54
CA SER A 2 -7.58 -16.35 3.50
C SER A 2 -6.74 -16.70 2.27
N ARG A 3 -7.23 -16.34 1.09
CA ARG A 3 -6.50 -16.55 -0.17
C ARG A 3 -5.25 -15.64 -0.18
N PRO A 4 -4.06 -16.16 -0.54
CA PRO A 4 -2.85 -15.34 -0.57
C PRO A 4 -2.97 -14.21 -1.60
N MET A 5 -2.52 -13.03 -1.19
CA MET A 5 -2.48 -11.84 -2.05
C MET A 5 -1.15 -11.81 -2.80
N ILE A 6 -1.15 -12.26 -4.06
CA ILE A 6 0.07 -12.28 -4.87
C ILE A 6 -0.06 -11.25 -5.99
N ASN A 7 0.91 -10.33 -6.06
CA ASN A 7 0.96 -9.28 -7.07
C ASN A 7 1.02 -9.86 -8.50
N ALA A 8 0.18 -9.35 -9.39
CA ALA A 8 0.07 -9.85 -10.76
C ALA A 8 1.38 -9.66 -11.56
N SER A 9 2.04 -8.51 -11.39
CA SER A 9 3.30 -8.21 -12.08
C SER A 9 4.45 -9.09 -11.58
N VAL A 10 4.43 -9.48 -10.29
CA VAL A 10 5.39 -10.46 -9.75
C VAL A 10 5.18 -11.83 -10.42
N LYS A 11 3.93 -12.28 -10.58
CA LYS A 11 3.64 -13.53 -11.29
C LYS A 11 4.15 -13.53 -12.72
N GLU A 12 3.92 -12.43 -13.43
CA GLU A 12 4.40 -12.26 -14.81
C GLU A 12 5.93 -12.28 -14.87
N ALA A 13 6.63 -11.57 -13.97
CA ALA A 13 8.08 -11.59 -13.91
C ALA A 13 8.65 -12.98 -13.62
N VAL A 14 7.97 -13.77 -12.78
CA VAL A 14 8.31 -15.17 -12.50
C VAL A 14 8.18 -16.03 -13.76
N GLN A 15 7.08 -15.89 -14.50
CA GLN A 15 6.88 -16.61 -15.78
C GLN A 15 7.96 -16.27 -16.81
N GLN A 16 8.44 -15.03 -16.79
CA GLN A 16 9.52 -14.57 -17.67
C GLN A 16 10.93 -14.94 -17.17
N GLY A 17 11.08 -15.51 -15.99
CA GLY A 17 12.37 -15.79 -15.36
C GLY A 17 13.21 -14.54 -15.06
N ASN A 18 12.58 -13.35 -14.99
CA ASN A 18 13.29 -12.08 -14.89
C ASN A 18 13.45 -11.64 -13.42
N LEU A 19 14.58 -12.04 -12.82
CA LEU A 19 14.91 -11.75 -11.42
C LEU A 19 14.92 -10.25 -11.08
N SER A 20 15.45 -9.42 -11.97
CA SER A 20 15.49 -7.96 -11.75
C SER A 20 14.07 -7.36 -11.68
N ARG A 21 13.18 -7.78 -12.58
CA ARG A 21 11.77 -7.35 -12.54
C ARG A 21 11.05 -7.84 -11.29
N MET A 22 11.30 -9.08 -10.85
CA MET A 22 10.73 -9.58 -9.60
C MET A 22 11.08 -8.67 -8.43
N LYS A 23 12.36 -8.32 -8.27
CA LYS A 23 12.82 -7.40 -7.21
C LYS A 23 12.16 -6.02 -7.32
N ILE A 24 12.08 -5.45 -8.52
CA ILE A 24 11.43 -4.15 -8.75
C ILE A 24 9.96 -4.19 -8.33
N TYR A 25 9.21 -5.23 -8.73
CA TYR A 25 7.79 -5.32 -8.40
C TYR A 25 7.55 -5.58 -6.91
N LEU A 26 8.39 -6.40 -6.26
CA LEU A 26 8.32 -6.60 -4.81
C LEU A 26 8.57 -5.29 -4.05
N VAL A 27 9.57 -4.53 -4.45
CA VAL A 27 9.87 -3.22 -3.87
C VAL A 27 8.74 -2.22 -4.11
N ASN A 28 8.10 -2.26 -5.28
CA ASN A 28 6.95 -1.41 -5.55
C ASN A 28 5.75 -1.72 -4.64
N ILE A 29 5.52 -2.98 -4.26
CA ILE A 29 4.47 -3.31 -3.28
C ILE A 29 4.68 -2.52 -1.98
N ILE A 30 5.93 -2.43 -1.50
CA ILE A 30 6.26 -1.66 -0.28
C ILE A 30 5.99 -0.17 -0.47
N LYS A 31 6.25 0.39 -1.67
CA LYS A 31 5.95 1.80 -1.97
C LYS A 31 4.45 2.10 -1.94
N PHE A 32 3.61 1.12 -2.34
CA PHE A 32 2.15 1.27 -2.31
C PHE A 32 1.53 0.93 -0.95
N ASP A 33 2.18 0.08 -0.17
CA ASP A 33 1.75 -0.28 1.20
C ASP A 33 2.90 -0.09 2.19
N PRO A 34 3.31 1.17 2.46
CA PRO A 34 4.46 1.48 3.31
C PRO A 34 4.27 1.09 4.78
N CYS A 35 3.03 0.85 5.20
CA CYS A 35 2.69 0.40 6.54
C CYS A 35 2.51 -1.12 6.64
N PHE A 36 2.68 -1.86 5.56
CA PHE A 36 2.47 -3.31 5.50
C PHE A 36 1.10 -3.73 6.04
N ARG A 37 0.05 -2.99 5.64
CA ARG A 37 -1.35 -3.25 6.05
C ARG A 37 -1.91 -4.51 5.39
N THR A 38 -1.29 -4.95 4.30
CA THR A 38 -1.64 -6.18 3.56
C THR A 38 -0.55 -7.23 3.67
N THR A 39 -0.87 -8.47 3.33
CA THR A 39 0.11 -9.56 3.26
C THR A 39 0.78 -9.66 1.88
N GLU A 40 0.46 -8.75 0.94
CA GLU A 40 0.83 -8.86 -0.48
C GLU A 40 2.34 -9.00 -0.70
N PHE A 41 3.16 -8.25 0.04
CA PHE A 41 4.61 -8.35 -0.07
C PHE A 41 5.12 -9.74 0.29
N TRP A 42 4.76 -10.23 1.49
CA TRP A 42 5.24 -11.52 1.97
C TRP A 42 4.65 -12.70 1.20
N ASP A 43 3.38 -12.62 0.81
CA ASP A 43 2.75 -13.63 -0.04
C ASP A 43 3.43 -13.70 -1.41
N SER A 44 3.82 -12.55 -1.98
CA SER A 44 4.54 -12.48 -3.25
C SER A 44 5.97 -13.00 -3.13
N VAL A 45 6.71 -12.67 -2.07
CA VAL A 45 8.05 -13.25 -1.78
C VAL A 45 7.97 -14.76 -1.65
N LYS A 46 7.01 -15.26 -0.87
CA LYS A 46 6.78 -16.70 -0.69
C LYS A 46 6.44 -17.37 -2.01
N TYR A 47 5.62 -16.74 -2.86
CA TYR A 47 5.30 -17.25 -4.18
C TYR A 47 6.55 -17.42 -5.05
N VAL A 48 7.42 -16.41 -5.12
CA VAL A 48 8.69 -16.49 -5.87
C VAL A 48 9.56 -17.65 -5.37
N LYS A 49 9.73 -17.77 -4.05
CA LYS A 49 10.50 -18.85 -3.42
C LYS A 49 9.91 -20.25 -3.73
N ASN A 50 8.58 -20.37 -3.73
CA ASN A 50 7.89 -21.62 -4.05
C ASN A 50 8.05 -22.05 -5.52
N GLN A 51 8.43 -21.14 -6.43
CA GLN A 51 8.83 -21.48 -7.80
C GLN A 51 10.29 -21.93 -7.91
N GLY A 52 10.98 -22.14 -6.79
CA GLY A 52 12.39 -22.53 -6.76
C GLY A 52 13.36 -21.40 -7.08
N ILE A 53 12.90 -20.15 -7.08
CA ILE A 53 13.74 -18.98 -7.39
C ILE A 53 14.33 -18.44 -6.08
N ASN A 54 15.67 -18.49 -5.98
CA ASN A 54 16.35 -17.82 -4.88
C ASN A 54 16.50 -16.34 -5.18
N ILE A 55 15.64 -15.52 -4.53
CA ILE A 55 15.65 -14.07 -4.68
C ILE A 55 16.43 -13.38 -3.56
N ASP A 56 16.63 -14.08 -2.44
CA ASP A 56 17.30 -13.51 -1.27
C ASP A 56 18.79 -13.37 -1.51
N GLU A 57 19.33 -12.26 -1.07
CA GLU A 57 20.76 -11.99 -1.06
C GLU A 57 21.27 -11.91 0.37
N LYS A 58 22.53 -12.32 0.57
CA LYS A 58 23.20 -12.07 1.84
C LYS A 58 23.26 -10.56 2.06
N TYR A 59 22.84 -10.13 3.27
CA TYR A 59 22.87 -8.71 3.62
C TYR A 59 24.27 -8.12 3.39
N GLN A 60 24.29 -7.03 2.65
CA GLN A 60 25.46 -6.16 2.46
C GLN A 60 25.01 -4.72 2.65
N LYS A 61 25.74 -3.99 3.48
CA LYS A 61 25.49 -2.57 3.66
C LYS A 61 25.79 -1.83 2.36
N CYS A 62 24.85 -1.01 1.90
CA CYS A 62 25.08 -0.15 0.73
C CYS A 62 26.10 0.95 1.09
N ILE A 63 26.82 1.47 0.08
CA ILE A 63 27.91 2.45 0.28
C ILE A 63 27.39 3.71 0.97
N ASP A 64 26.20 4.15 0.63
CA ASP A 64 25.53 5.35 1.14
C ASP A 64 24.48 5.04 2.22
N GLU A 65 24.49 3.82 2.75
CA GLU A 65 23.51 3.39 3.76
C GLU A 65 23.83 3.97 5.13
N PHE A 66 22.86 4.67 5.70
CA PHE A 66 22.95 5.29 7.02
C PHE A 66 21.60 5.21 7.74
N GLU A 67 21.64 5.25 9.06
CA GLU A 67 20.45 5.34 9.89
C GLU A 67 20.25 6.79 10.33
N LEU A 68 19.01 7.27 10.21
CA LEU A 68 18.59 8.56 10.73
C LEU A 68 17.85 8.39 12.06
N PRO A 69 17.99 9.34 12.98
CA PRO A 69 17.16 9.38 14.17
C PRO A 69 15.69 9.64 13.77
N PRO A 70 14.72 9.17 14.57
CA PRO A 70 13.30 9.24 14.21
C PRO A 70 12.78 10.64 13.83
N GLU A 71 13.34 11.69 14.42
CA GLU A 71 12.96 13.08 14.17
C GLU A 71 13.30 13.56 12.75
N GLN A 72 14.18 12.85 12.07
CA GLN A 72 14.60 13.14 10.69
C GLN A 72 13.96 12.22 9.66
N TRP A 73 13.11 11.29 10.09
CA TRP A 73 12.41 10.41 9.16
C TRP A 73 11.42 11.19 8.31
N ASN A 74 11.52 10.99 7.01
CA ASN A 74 10.66 11.60 6.01
C ASN A 74 10.52 10.68 4.80
N GLU A 75 9.64 11.04 3.87
CA GLU A 75 9.38 10.26 2.66
C GLU A 75 10.66 9.97 1.85
N ASN A 76 11.55 10.94 1.70
CA ASN A 76 12.79 10.74 0.96
C ASN A 76 13.69 9.69 1.63
N TYR A 77 13.74 9.69 2.95
CA TYR A 77 14.50 8.67 3.69
C TYR A 77 13.86 7.29 3.53
N PHE A 78 12.53 7.18 3.66
CA PHE A 78 11.81 5.94 3.40
C PHE A 78 12.10 5.40 1.99
N MET A 79 12.03 6.24 0.97
CA MET A 79 12.34 5.83 -0.40
C MET A 79 13.78 5.35 -0.57
N ARG A 80 14.75 5.91 0.15
CA ARG A 80 16.14 5.40 0.19
C ARG A 80 16.23 4.01 0.80
N LEU A 81 15.56 3.77 1.92
CA LEU A 81 15.52 2.43 2.53
C LEU A 81 14.99 1.38 1.56
N VAL A 82 13.94 1.73 0.82
CA VAL A 82 13.33 0.86 -0.19
C VAL A 82 14.28 0.62 -1.37
N GLU A 83 15.04 1.63 -1.82
CA GLU A 83 16.05 1.46 -2.87
C GLU A 83 17.27 0.64 -2.40
N TRP A 84 17.68 0.75 -1.14
CA TRP A 84 18.72 -0.12 -0.59
C TRP A 84 18.26 -1.58 -0.54
N LEU A 85 16.99 -1.85 -0.20
CA LEU A 85 16.42 -3.20 -0.33
C LEU A 85 16.46 -3.68 -1.80
N ARG A 86 16.17 -2.82 -2.77
CA ARG A 86 16.24 -3.17 -4.19
C ARG A 86 17.67 -3.52 -4.62
N SER A 87 18.66 -2.77 -4.14
CA SER A 87 20.07 -2.92 -4.49
C SER A 87 20.70 -4.17 -3.88
N ASN A 88 20.30 -4.53 -2.66
CA ASN A 88 20.66 -5.76 -1.99
C ASN A 88 19.43 -6.36 -1.36
N PHE A 89 18.83 -7.34 -2.05
CA PHE A 89 17.54 -7.90 -1.68
C PHE A 89 17.67 -8.86 -0.50
N SER A 90 17.70 -8.30 0.69
CA SER A 90 17.77 -9.00 1.98
C SER A 90 16.56 -8.66 2.87
N PRO A 91 15.34 -9.11 2.48
CA PRO A 91 14.11 -8.67 3.12
C PRO A 91 14.05 -9.02 4.61
N GLU A 92 14.56 -10.19 5.03
CA GLU A 92 14.56 -10.61 6.43
C GLU A 92 15.33 -9.64 7.34
N THR A 93 16.37 -8.97 6.81
CA THR A 93 17.16 -8.01 7.58
C THR A 93 16.57 -6.60 7.52
N ARG A 94 16.05 -6.18 6.36
CA ARG A 94 15.72 -4.78 6.11
C ARG A 94 14.26 -4.44 6.38
N ILE A 95 13.32 -5.37 6.18
CA ILE A 95 11.88 -5.07 6.18
C ILE A 95 11.40 -4.55 7.53
N ALA A 96 11.86 -5.11 8.65
CA ALA A 96 11.42 -4.65 9.97
C ALA A 96 11.72 -3.16 10.20
N TYR A 97 12.86 -2.67 9.71
CA TYR A 97 13.23 -1.27 9.81
C TYR A 97 12.46 -0.40 8.81
N ILE A 98 12.29 -0.85 7.56
CA ILE A 98 11.48 -0.18 6.55
C ILE A 98 10.04 -0.01 7.03
N GLU A 99 9.43 -1.07 7.58
CA GLU A 99 8.08 -1.05 8.13
C GLU A 99 7.97 -0.04 9.29
N LYS A 100 8.94 -0.05 10.22
CA LYS A 100 8.97 0.90 11.35
C LYS A 100 8.98 2.35 10.86
N VAL A 101 9.84 2.67 9.90
CA VAL A 101 9.94 4.02 9.33
C VAL A 101 8.66 4.37 8.53
N GLY A 102 8.18 3.43 7.71
CA GLY A 102 6.95 3.60 6.94
C GLY A 102 5.74 3.88 7.81
N LYS A 103 5.53 3.10 8.86
CA LYS A 103 4.45 3.33 9.83
C LYS A 103 4.56 4.70 10.49
N ALA A 104 5.74 5.08 10.96
CA ALA A 104 5.93 6.36 11.62
C ALA A 104 5.57 7.56 10.73
N ILE A 105 5.84 7.46 9.43
CA ILE A 105 5.58 8.54 8.47
C ILE A 105 4.12 8.52 7.98
N TYR A 106 3.60 7.35 7.61
CA TYR A 106 2.36 7.25 6.83
C TYR A 106 1.12 6.91 7.67
N GLU A 107 1.22 6.21 8.80
CA GLU A 107 0.04 5.93 9.63
C GLU A 107 -0.70 7.19 10.11
N PRO A 108 -0.02 8.26 10.58
CA PRO A 108 -0.70 9.49 10.97
C PRO A 108 -1.47 10.14 9.80
N ILE A 109 -0.90 10.07 8.60
CA ILE A 109 -1.50 10.61 7.38
C ILE A 109 -2.74 9.81 7.01
N ILE A 110 -2.62 8.48 6.94
CA ILE A 110 -3.71 7.58 6.58
C ILE A 110 -4.86 7.70 7.59
N SER A 111 -4.57 7.67 8.88
CA SER A 111 -5.57 7.80 9.94
C SER A 111 -6.33 9.12 9.88
N LYS A 112 -5.67 10.21 9.52
CA LYS A 112 -6.32 11.49 9.30
C LYS A 112 -7.33 11.43 8.16
N TYR A 113 -6.97 10.86 7.01
CA TYR A 113 -7.87 10.71 5.86
C TYR A 113 -9.04 9.76 6.16
N GLU A 114 -8.81 8.66 6.87
CA GLU A 114 -9.86 7.73 7.28
C GLU A 114 -10.91 8.43 8.17
N ASN A 115 -10.45 9.21 9.16
CA ASN A 115 -11.34 9.97 10.06
C ASN A 115 -12.15 11.04 9.30
N GLU A 116 -11.53 11.81 8.41
CA GLU A 116 -12.21 12.82 7.60
C GLU A 116 -13.27 12.19 6.68
N THR A 117 -13.04 10.99 6.18
CA THR A 117 -13.99 10.27 5.33
C THR A 117 -15.19 9.78 6.13
N ILE A 118 -14.96 9.26 7.35
CA ILE A 118 -16.03 8.82 8.25
C ILE A 118 -16.91 10.01 8.65
N ASP A 119 -16.35 11.17 8.97
CA ASP A 119 -17.11 12.37 9.32
C ASP A 119 -17.98 12.87 8.16
N LYS A 120 -17.46 12.86 6.95
CA LYS A 120 -18.23 13.24 5.75
C LYS A 120 -19.40 12.29 5.49
N ASN A 121 -19.21 10.98 5.65
CA ASN A 121 -20.27 9.99 5.49
C ASN A 121 -21.34 10.16 6.56
N ASN A 122 -20.96 10.37 7.82
CA ASN A 122 -21.88 10.61 8.93
C ASN A 122 -22.72 11.90 8.73
N LEU A 123 -22.12 12.94 8.14
CA LEU A 123 -22.82 14.19 7.80
C LEU A 123 -23.82 13.99 6.65
N THR A 124 -23.49 13.15 5.69
CA THR A 124 -24.36 12.82 4.56
C THR A 124 -25.56 12.00 5.03
N GLU A 125 -25.34 10.97 5.84
CA GLU A 125 -26.42 10.18 6.44
C GLU A 125 -27.36 11.03 7.32
N ARG A 126 -26.81 11.93 8.15
CA ARG A 126 -27.63 12.85 8.97
C ARG A 126 -28.51 13.77 8.10
N ARG A 127 -27.98 14.21 6.96
CA ARG A 127 -28.77 15.04 6.00
C ARG A 127 -29.85 14.25 5.31
N GLU A 128 -29.63 13.00 4.97
CA GLU A 128 -30.64 12.13 4.36
C GLU A 128 -31.74 11.75 5.37
N VAL A 129 -31.36 11.38 6.60
CA VAL A 129 -32.33 11.10 7.68
C VAL A 129 -33.18 12.32 8.01
N SER A 130 -32.63 13.53 7.93
CA SER A 130 -33.36 14.79 8.14
C SER A 130 -34.33 15.08 6.97
N ARG A 131 -33.98 14.68 5.75
CA ARG A 131 -34.85 14.82 4.58
C ARG A 131 -35.99 13.80 4.57
N THR A 132 -35.74 12.56 4.99
CA THR A 132 -36.77 11.51 5.04
C THR A 132 -37.81 11.74 6.13
N LYS A 133 -37.47 12.41 7.26
CA LYS A 133 -38.44 12.84 8.26
C LYS A 133 -39.42 13.91 7.78
N LYS A 134 -39.12 14.61 6.66
CA LYS A 134 -39.99 15.67 6.09
C LYS A 134 -40.89 15.18 4.94
N VAL A 135 -40.72 13.94 4.51
CA VAL A 135 -41.50 13.30 3.45
C VAL A 135 -42.03 11.96 3.92
N SER A 136 -42.83 11.96 4.99
CA SER A 136 -43.68 10.83 5.35
C SER A 136 -45.08 11.08 4.79
N SER A 137 -45.24 10.95 3.48
CA SER A 137 -46.50 10.54 2.82
C SER A 137 -46.22 10.30 1.35
N GLN A 138 -46.23 9.08 0.99
CA GLN A 138 -46.42 8.41 -0.29
C GLN A 138 -45.30 7.54 -0.83
N ARG A 139 -45.60 6.22 -0.75
CA ARG A 139 -45.29 5.11 -1.67
C ARG A 139 -43.85 4.75 -2.04
N ARG A 140 -43.42 3.65 -1.42
CA ARG A 140 -42.82 2.41 -1.99
C ARG A 140 -42.33 2.49 -3.44
N LYS A 141 -41.04 2.21 -3.65
CA LYS A 141 -40.49 1.05 -4.36
C LYS A 141 -39.04 1.30 -4.80
N GLY A 142 -38.17 0.32 -4.54
CA GLY A 142 -37.09 -0.17 -5.42
C GLY A 142 -35.70 0.36 -5.12
N LEU A 143 -34.92 -0.40 -4.43
CA LEU A 143 -33.82 -1.27 -4.84
C LEU A 143 -32.53 -0.62 -5.40
N LEU A 144 -31.41 -1.13 -4.89
CA LEU A 144 -30.01 -1.16 -5.36
C LEU A 144 -29.12 -0.01 -4.86
N LEU A 145 -28.25 -0.27 -3.96
CA LEU A 145 -27.06 -1.15 -3.78
C LEU A 145 -25.84 -0.76 -4.58
N LEU A 146 -24.78 -0.61 -3.81
CA LEU A 146 -23.39 -0.98 -4.07
C LEU A 146 -22.51 -0.04 -4.90
N LEU A 147 -21.40 0.24 -4.27
CA LEU A 147 -20.03 0.43 -4.75
C LEU A 147 -19.44 1.81 -4.43
N ALA A 148 -18.86 1.92 -3.27
CA ALA A 148 -17.92 3.00 -2.96
C ALA A 148 -16.75 2.43 -2.13
N GLY A 149 -15.81 1.81 -2.80
CA GLY A 149 -14.61 1.26 -2.16
C GLY A 149 -13.31 1.38 -2.94
N VAL A 150 -13.30 2.02 -4.11
CA VAL A 150 -12.11 1.95 -5.01
C VAL A 150 -11.62 3.33 -5.51
N ALA A 151 -12.30 4.42 -5.18
CA ALA A 151 -12.05 5.70 -5.86
C ALA A 151 -10.92 6.58 -5.28
N VAL A 152 -10.34 6.26 -4.12
CA VAL A 152 -9.39 7.18 -3.46
C VAL A 152 -7.96 7.06 -4.01
N LEU A 153 -7.57 5.91 -4.52
CA LEU A 153 -6.21 5.71 -5.05
C LEU A 153 -6.01 6.25 -6.47
N ALA A 154 -7.09 6.41 -7.24
CA ALA A 154 -6.98 6.91 -8.62
C ALA A 154 -6.70 8.42 -8.71
N ILE A 155 -7.06 9.19 -7.69
CA ILE A 155 -6.94 10.66 -7.71
C ILE A 155 -5.48 11.09 -7.46
N ILE A 156 -4.73 10.35 -6.67
CA ILE A 156 -3.32 10.68 -6.36
C ILE A 156 -2.42 10.44 -7.59
N VAL A 157 -2.71 9.39 -8.36
CA VAL A 157 -1.93 9.06 -9.56
C VAL A 157 -2.20 10.04 -10.71
N LEU A 158 -3.43 10.53 -10.85
CA LEU A 158 -3.78 11.49 -11.90
C LEU A 158 -3.16 12.88 -11.68
N ASN A 159 -3.00 13.32 -10.45
CA ASN A 159 -2.36 14.62 -10.16
C ASN A 159 -0.84 14.63 -10.41
N GLN A 160 -0.17 13.49 -10.36
CA GLN A 160 1.27 13.43 -10.67
C GLN A 160 1.57 13.35 -12.17
N ILE A 161 0.60 12.94 -12.99
CA ILE A 161 0.76 12.86 -14.46
C ILE A 161 0.49 14.22 -15.12
N MET A 162 -0.31 15.08 -14.50
CA MET A 162 -0.67 16.40 -15.05
C MET A 162 0.28 17.54 -14.63
N ALA A 163 1.31 17.25 -13.85
CA ALA A 163 2.30 18.23 -13.38
C ALA A 163 3.67 18.11 -14.09
N LYS A 164 3.68 17.50 -15.30
CA LYS A 164 4.89 17.48 -16.17
C LYS A 164 4.64 18.15 -17.49
#